data_58141cd33e9fd10fb33903524f8ee2b6
#
_entry.id   58141cd33e9fd10fb33903524f8ee2b6
#
_cell.length_a   1.000
_cell.length_b   1.000
_cell.length_c   1.000
_cell.angle_alpha   90.00
_cell.angle_beta   90.00
_cell.angle_gamma   90.00
#
_symmetry.space_group_name_H-M   'P 1'
#
loop_
_entity.id
_entity.type
_entity.pdbx_description
1 polymer ?
#
loop_
_entity_poly.entity_id
_entity_poly.type
_entity_poly.pdbx_seq_one_letter_code
_entity_poly.pdbx_strand_id
1 'polypeptide(L)'
;LERSGIQREEQADAVFGIVNGEGKLVACGNCRGCSLRCIAVDESCRGEDMLSTLVSAMLEYQFMRGISHVFICTKAKNAPIFAGIGFYEVARAGDAAVLMENRRGGFGGYIAALERGNGVQGAIVMNANPFTLGHRYLAQRAAESCDSVHIFVVREDASEFSFEDRLRMVREGVKDIRGAIVHSTGLYMVSRAVFPSYFLKRTEDATAVQAALDANVFIKI
;
A
#
# COMPACT_ATOMS: atom_id res chain seq x y z
N LEU A 1 -0.67 2.49 -22.31
CA LEU A 1 -0.72 3.16 -21.01
C LEU A 1 -1.20 4.61 -21.16
N GLU A 2 -0.58 5.42 -22.00
CA GLU A 2 -0.91 6.85 -22.18
C GLU A 2 -2.38 7.08 -22.56
N ARG A 3 -2.93 6.28 -23.49
CA ARG A 3 -4.36 6.32 -23.86
C ARG A 3 -5.30 6.03 -22.67
N SER A 4 -4.83 5.26 -21.69
CA SER A 4 -5.57 4.95 -20.48
C SER A 4 -5.31 5.96 -19.33
N GLY A 5 -4.55 7.02 -19.60
CA GLY A 5 -4.17 8.03 -18.60
C GLY A 5 -3.28 7.47 -17.49
N ILE A 6 -2.45 6.47 -17.81
CA ILE A 6 -1.50 5.81 -16.90
C ILE A 6 -0.10 6.19 -17.33
N GLN A 7 0.69 6.74 -16.41
CA GLN A 7 2.10 7.03 -16.62
C GLN A 7 2.92 5.73 -16.55
N ARG A 8 4.00 5.67 -17.34
CA ARG A 8 4.93 4.55 -17.29
C ARG A 8 5.79 4.65 -16.03
N GLU A 9 5.91 3.55 -15.30
CA GLU A 9 6.90 3.43 -14.23
C GLU A 9 8.21 2.87 -14.81
N GLU A 10 9.34 3.47 -14.43
CA GLU A 10 10.66 3.06 -14.92
C GLU A 10 11.18 1.80 -14.22
N GLN A 11 10.74 1.56 -12.98
CA GLN A 11 11.18 0.43 -12.17
C GLN A 11 10.05 -0.58 -12.01
N ALA A 12 10.22 -1.75 -12.62
CA ALA A 12 9.33 -2.89 -12.49
C ALA A 12 10.15 -4.18 -12.32
N ASP A 13 9.66 -5.11 -11.49
CA ASP A 13 10.28 -6.43 -11.33
C ASP A 13 9.97 -7.32 -12.54
N ALA A 14 8.77 -7.16 -13.12
CA ALA A 14 8.34 -7.82 -14.34
C ALA A 14 7.28 -6.99 -15.06
N VAL A 15 7.25 -7.10 -16.38
CA VAL A 15 6.25 -6.46 -17.26
C VAL A 15 5.51 -7.54 -18.03
N PHE A 16 4.19 -7.40 -18.10
CA PHE A 16 3.29 -8.34 -18.78
C PHE A 16 2.54 -7.63 -19.90
N GLY A 17 2.29 -8.37 -20.98
CA GLY A 17 1.51 -7.88 -22.09
C GLY A 17 0.75 -9.00 -22.77
N ILE A 18 -0.46 -8.68 -23.26
CA ILE A 18 -1.24 -9.56 -24.13
C ILE A 18 -1.23 -8.95 -25.51
N VAL A 19 -0.88 -9.73 -26.52
CA VAL A 19 -0.91 -9.37 -27.93
C VAL A 19 -2.05 -10.13 -28.60
N ASN A 20 -2.80 -9.45 -29.47
CA ASN A 20 -3.85 -10.10 -30.29
C ASN A 20 -3.24 -10.84 -31.50
N GLY A 21 -4.08 -11.52 -32.27
CA GLY A 21 -3.65 -12.27 -33.46
C GLY A 21 -2.98 -11.43 -34.57
N GLU A 22 -3.06 -10.11 -34.50
CA GLU A 22 -2.41 -9.16 -35.42
C GLU A 22 -1.07 -8.63 -34.87
N GLY A 23 -0.62 -9.13 -33.72
CA GLY A 23 0.61 -8.66 -33.05
C GLY A 23 0.47 -7.31 -32.32
N LYS A 24 -0.75 -6.79 -32.16
CA LYS A 24 -1.00 -5.55 -31.43
C LYS A 24 -1.11 -5.82 -29.93
N LEU A 25 -0.43 -4.99 -29.10
CA LEU A 25 -0.55 -5.03 -27.63
C LEU A 25 -1.94 -4.53 -27.22
N VAL A 26 -2.76 -5.39 -26.62
CA VAL A 26 -4.14 -5.10 -26.20
C VAL A 26 -4.33 -5.02 -24.69
N ALA A 27 -3.43 -5.58 -23.89
CA ALA A 27 -3.42 -5.41 -22.45
C ALA A 27 -1.99 -5.39 -21.92
N CYS A 28 -1.72 -4.64 -20.85
CA CYS A 28 -0.43 -4.63 -20.19
C CYS A 28 -0.56 -4.33 -18.69
N GLY A 29 0.47 -4.72 -17.94
CA GLY A 29 0.63 -4.45 -16.52
C GLY A 29 2.05 -4.75 -16.07
N ASN A 30 2.40 -4.35 -14.85
CA ASN A 30 3.68 -4.68 -14.25
C ASN A 30 3.55 -5.10 -12.80
N CYS A 31 4.58 -5.80 -12.27
CA CYS A 31 4.74 -6.13 -10.88
C CYS A 31 5.88 -5.31 -10.28
N ARG A 32 5.69 -4.78 -9.07
CA ARG A 32 6.73 -4.16 -8.26
C ARG A 32 6.52 -4.52 -6.79
N GLY A 33 7.50 -5.22 -6.18
CA GLY A 33 7.33 -5.80 -4.84
C GLY A 33 6.09 -6.69 -4.79
N CYS A 34 5.19 -6.45 -3.85
CA CYS A 34 3.91 -7.16 -3.73
C CYS A 34 2.74 -6.45 -4.44
N SER A 35 3.00 -5.47 -5.32
CA SER A 35 1.94 -4.70 -5.99
C SER A 35 1.86 -5.04 -7.48
N LEU A 36 0.62 -5.16 -7.98
CA LEU A 36 0.32 -5.15 -9.41
C LEU A 36 -0.01 -3.71 -9.83
N ARG A 37 0.63 -3.24 -10.89
CA ARG A 37 0.61 -1.83 -11.28
C ARG A 37 0.45 -1.64 -12.77
N CYS A 38 0.13 -0.43 -13.19
CA CYS A 38 0.05 0.00 -14.59
C CYS A 38 -0.86 -0.91 -15.44
N ILE A 39 -1.92 -1.47 -14.85
CA ILE A 39 -2.84 -2.37 -15.51
C ILE A 39 -3.72 -1.56 -16.47
N ALA A 40 -3.64 -1.89 -17.76
CA ALA A 40 -4.44 -1.28 -18.81
C ALA A 40 -4.91 -2.33 -19.81
N VAL A 41 -6.15 -2.18 -20.28
CA VAL A 41 -6.75 -2.99 -21.33
C VAL A 41 -7.27 -2.04 -22.40
N ASP A 42 -7.01 -2.33 -23.69
CA ASP A 42 -7.51 -1.57 -24.84
C ASP A 42 -9.03 -1.53 -24.80
N GLU A 43 -9.63 -0.39 -25.11
CA GLU A 43 -11.08 -0.21 -25.05
C GLU A 43 -11.84 -1.15 -25.99
N SER A 44 -11.23 -1.49 -27.12
CA SER A 44 -11.82 -2.41 -28.10
C SER A 44 -11.89 -3.87 -27.60
N CYS A 45 -11.09 -4.23 -26.57
CA CYS A 45 -11.02 -5.57 -26.00
C CYS A 45 -11.63 -5.64 -24.58
N ARG A 46 -12.35 -4.63 -24.14
CA ARG A 46 -13.04 -4.65 -22.85
C ARG A 46 -14.18 -5.65 -22.88
N GLY A 47 -14.22 -6.55 -21.89
CA GLY A 47 -15.23 -7.62 -21.77
C GLY A 47 -14.79 -8.97 -22.34
N GLU A 48 -13.57 -9.10 -22.87
CA GLU A 48 -13.02 -10.35 -23.42
C GLU A 48 -12.12 -11.11 -22.43
N ASP A 49 -12.37 -11.05 -21.15
CA ASP A 49 -11.58 -11.66 -20.07
C ASP A 49 -10.08 -11.29 -20.06
N MET A 50 -9.69 -10.27 -20.85
CA MET A 50 -8.29 -9.84 -20.98
C MET A 50 -7.71 -9.39 -19.63
N LEU A 51 -8.51 -8.71 -18.81
CA LEU A 51 -8.08 -8.28 -17.48
C LEU A 51 -7.83 -9.46 -16.55
N SER A 52 -8.74 -10.42 -16.50
CA SER A 52 -8.61 -11.61 -15.66
C SER A 52 -7.43 -12.47 -16.09
N THR A 53 -7.21 -12.64 -17.40
CA THR A 53 -6.05 -13.34 -17.96
C THR A 53 -4.75 -12.66 -17.58
N LEU A 54 -4.64 -11.35 -17.78
CA LEU A 54 -3.46 -10.56 -17.42
C LEU A 54 -3.15 -10.65 -15.92
N VAL A 55 -4.18 -10.39 -15.08
CA VAL A 55 -4.02 -10.40 -13.62
C VAL A 55 -3.67 -11.79 -13.11
N SER A 56 -4.25 -12.85 -13.68
CA SER A 56 -3.92 -14.25 -13.32
C SER A 56 -2.45 -14.56 -13.60
N ALA A 57 -1.91 -14.18 -14.76
CA ALA A 57 -0.50 -14.38 -15.10
C ALA A 57 0.43 -13.57 -14.15
N MET A 58 0.02 -12.35 -13.78
CA MET A 58 0.78 -11.52 -12.82
C MET A 58 0.76 -12.13 -11.41
N LEU A 59 -0.38 -12.67 -10.96
CA LEU A 59 -0.51 -13.35 -9.66
C LEU A 59 0.31 -14.64 -9.63
N GLU A 60 0.30 -15.43 -10.70
CA GLU A 60 1.13 -16.63 -10.83
C GLU A 60 2.62 -16.30 -10.70
N TYR A 61 3.09 -15.26 -11.39
CA TYR A 61 4.47 -14.77 -11.26
C TYR A 61 4.81 -14.39 -9.81
N GLN A 62 3.91 -13.67 -9.13
CA GLN A 62 4.11 -13.30 -7.72
C GLN A 62 4.16 -14.54 -6.83
N PHE A 63 3.26 -15.49 -7.05
CA PHE A 63 3.23 -16.74 -6.30
C PHE A 63 4.52 -17.57 -6.47
N MET A 64 5.06 -17.65 -7.68
CA MET A 64 6.36 -18.32 -7.95
C MET A 64 7.53 -17.64 -7.21
N ARG A 65 7.42 -16.36 -6.88
CA ARG A 65 8.38 -15.61 -6.05
C ARG A 65 8.13 -15.74 -4.54
N GLY A 66 7.16 -16.55 -4.14
CA GLY A 66 6.75 -16.70 -2.73
C GLY A 66 5.86 -15.54 -2.22
N ILE A 67 5.37 -14.67 -3.11
CA ILE A 67 4.53 -13.53 -2.76
C ILE A 67 3.06 -13.91 -2.99
N SER A 68 2.37 -14.35 -1.93
CA SER A 68 0.95 -14.74 -1.99
C SER A 68 -0.02 -13.61 -1.61
N HIS A 69 0.45 -12.56 -0.94
CA HIS A 69 -0.34 -11.40 -0.56
C HIS A 69 0.00 -10.21 -1.46
N VAL A 70 -0.94 -9.85 -2.31
CA VAL A 70 -0.72 -8.93 -3.43
C VAL A 70 -1.72 -7.78 -3.35
N PHE A 71 -1.25 -6.58 -3.69
CA PHE A 71 -2.03 -5.35 -3.64
C PHE A 71 -2.21 -4.72 -5.01
N ILE A 72 -3.34 -4.02 -5.17
CA ILE A 72 -3.63 -3.13 -6.29
C ILE A 72 -4.06 -1.78 -5.72
N CYS A 73 -3.50 -0.69 -6.24
CA CYS A 73 -4.04 0.63 -6.02
C CYS A 73 -4.62 1.15 -7.34
N THR A 74 -5.88 1.56 -7.30
CA THR A 74 -6.61 1.94 -8.51
C THR A 74 -7.57 3.10 -8.27
N LYS A 75 -8.11 3.73 -9.32
CA LYS A 75 -9.19 4.72 -9.19
C LYS A 75 -10.47 4.05 -8.68
N ALA A 76 -11.26 4.76 -7.89
CA ALA A 76 -12.49 4.22 -7.29
C ALA A 76 -13.45 3.61 -8.33
N LYS A 77 -13.57 4.21 -9.51
CA LYS A 77 -14.42 3.72 -10.61
C LYS A 77 -14.03 2.32 -11.12
N ASN A 78 -12.78 1.91 -10.93
CA ASN A 78 -12.28 0.61 -11.38
C ASN A 78 -12.37 -0.47 -10.29
N ALA A 79 -12.58 -0.08 -9.03
CA ALA A 79 -12.60 -1.01 -7.89
C ALA A 79 -13.61 -2.17 -8.07
N PRO A 80 -14.85 -1.95 -8.60
CA PRO A 80 -15.79 -3.05 -8.84
C PRO A 80 -15.26 -4.13 -9.80
N ILE A 81 -14.46 -3.73 -10.79
CA ILE A 81 -13.87 -4.66 -11.76
C ILE A 81 -12.86 -5.58 -11.07
N PHE A 82 -11.98 -5.00 -10.24
CA PHE A 82 -11.02 -5.77 -9.46
C PHE A 82 -11.68 -6.62 -8.36
N ALA A 83 -12.77 -6.14 -7.77
CA ALA A 83 -13.57 -6.95 -6.85
C ALA A 83 -14.14 -8.20 -7.53
N GLY A 84 -14.57 -8.09 -8.78
CA GLY A 84 -15.05 -9.22 -9.58
C GLY A 84 -14.00 -10.30 -9.86
N ILE A 85 -12.71 -9.98 -9.77
CA ILE A 85 -11.59 -10.92 -9.94
C ILE A 85 -10.85 -11.25 -8.63
N GLY A 86 -11.50 -11.04 -7.47
CA GLY A 86 -11.05 -11.53 -6.18
C GLY A 86 -10.17 -10.58 -5.37
N PHE A 87 -10.23 -9.27 -5.63
CA PHE A 87 -9.62 -8.26 -4.78
C PHE A 87 -10.63 -7.62 -3.84
N TYR A 88 -10.21 -7.32 -2.63
CA TYR A 88 -11.02 -6.78 -1.54
C TYR A 88 -10.52 -5.39 -1.15
N GLU A 89 -11.44 -4.46 -0.92
CA GLU A 89 -11.10 -3.09 -0.52
C GLU A 89 -10.50 -3.05 0.89
N VAL A 90 -9.34 -2.42 1.01
CA VAL A 90 -8.65 -2.14 2.28
C VAL A 90 -8.97 -0.72 2.75
N ALA A 91 -8.69 0.26 1.90
CA ALA A 91 -8.88 1.67 2.20
C ALA A 91 -9.22 2.46 0.93
N ARG A 92 -9.87 3.60 1.09
CA ARG A 92 -10.32 4.47 0.01
C ARG A 92 -9.99 5.92 0.31
N ALA A 93 -9.46 6.65 -0.66
CA ALA A 93 -9.26 8.10 -0.64
C ALA A 93 -10.27 8.75 -1.61
N GLY A 94 -11.53 8.88 -1.18
CA GLY A 94 -12.62 9.38 -2.02
C GLY A 94 -12.70 8.63 -3.36
N ASP A 95 -12.85 9.40 -4.44
CA ASP A 95 -12.87 8.86 -5.81
C ASP A 95 -11.48 8.76 -6.44
N ALA A 96 -10.45 9.30 -5.79
CA ALA A 96 -9.10 9.37 -6.33
C ALA A 96 -8.40 8.01 -6.35
N ALA A 97 -8.49 7.26 -5.25
CA ALA A 97 -7.79 5.98 -5.13
C ALA A 97 -8.50 5.00 -4.18
N VAL A 98 -8.35 3.71 -4.48
CA VAL A 98 -8.74 2.60 -3.63
C VAL A 98 -7.56 1.62 -3.55
N LEU A 99 -7.13 1.30 -2.34
CA LEU A 99 -6.20 0.21 -2.07
C LEU A 99 -6.99 -1.08 -1.90
N MET A 100 -6.60 -2.11 -2.62
CA MET A 100 -7.24 -3.42 -2.58
C MET A 100 -6.19 -4.53 -2.40
N GLU A 101 -6.61 -5.64 -1.79
CA GLU A 101 -5.77 -6.83 -1.57
C GLU A 101 -6.44 -8.09 -2.12
N ASN A 102 -5.64 -9.10 -2.51
CA ASN A 102 -6.15 -10.39 -2.99
C ASN A 102 -6.49 -11.38 -1.86
N ARG A 103 -6.49 -10.94 -0.60
CA ARG A 103 -6.74 -11.77 0.57
C ARG A 103 -8.02 -11.36 1.28
N ARG A 104 -9.02 -12.24 1.26
CA ARG A 104 -10.26 -11.99 1.99
C ARG A 104 -10.00 -11.88 3.49
N GLY A 105 -10.32 -10.73 4.09
CA GLY A 105 -10.14 -10.48 5.52
C GLY A 105 -8.67 -10.31 5.96
N GLY A 106 -7.72 -10.14 5.02
CA GLY A 106 -6.31 -9.92 5.34
C GLY A 106 -6.11 -8.70 6.22
N PHE A 107 -6.69 -7.56 5.83
CA PHE A 107 -6.65 -6.34 6.62
C PHE A 107 -7.35 -6.49 7.98
N GLY A 108 -8.51 -7.14 8.03
CA GLY A 108 -9.21 -7.43 9.28
C GLY A 108 -8.38 -8.27 10.24
N GLY A 109 -7.67 -9.28 9.72
CA GLY A 109 -6.73 -10.09 10.50
C GLY A 109 -5.53 -9.28 11.03
N TYR A 110 -5.00 -8.37 10.21
CA TYR A 110 -3.93 -7.45 10.64
C TYR A 110 -4.40 -6.56 11.80
N ILE A 111 -5.58 -5.91 11.67
CA ILE A 111 -6.15 -5.07 12.74
C ILE A 111 -6.39 -5.88 14.02
N ALA A 112 -6.93 -7.09 13.89
CA ALA A 112 -7.22 -7.94 15.05
C ALA A 112 -5.97 -8.38 15.80
N ALA A 113 -4.81 -8.41 15.15
CA ALA A 113 -3.53 -8.75 15.73
C ALA A 113 -2.79 -7.56 16.37
N LEU A 114 -3.26 -6.33 16.18
CA LEU A 114 -2.66 -5.15 16.80
C LEU A 114 -2.96 -5.11 18.30
N GLU A 115 -1.95 -4.76 19.10
CA GLU A 115 -2.17 -4.43 20.51
C GLU A 115 -3.05 -3.19 20.61
N ARG A 116 -4.08 -3.27 21.43
CA ARG A 116 -5.04 -2.17 21.61
C ARG A 116 -4.65 -1.28 22.77
N GLY A 117 -4.77 0.02 22.58
CA GLY A 117 -4.66 1.01 23.63
C GLY A 117 -5.97 1.22 24.39
N ASN A 118 -5.92 2.08 25.39
CA ASN A 118 -7.08 2.50 26.18
C ASN A 118 -7.29 4.01 26.04
N GLY A 119 -8.52 4.47 26.29
CA GLY A 119 -8.87 5.89 26.33
C GLY A 119 -8.74 6.58 24.96
N VAL A 120 -8.28 7.82 24.97
CA VAL A 120 -8.02 8.60 23.75
C VAL A 120 -6.78 8.04 23.08
N GLN A 121 -6.92 7.62 21.83
CA GLN A 121 -5.86 7.00 21.06
C GLN A 121 -5.33 7.95 20.01
N GLY A 122 -4.00 8.09 19.95
CA GLY A 122 -3.28 8.79 18.89
C GLY A 122 -2.50 7.81 18.02
N ALA A 123 -2.16 8.23 16.80
CA ALA A 123 -1.36 7.41 15.91
C ALA A 123 -0.25 8.23 15.23
N ILE A 124 0.92 7.62 15.09
CA ILE A 124 2.07 8.18 14.39
C ILE A 124 2.57 7.13 13.40
N VAL A 125 2.81 7.54 12.16
CA VAL A 125 3.53 6.72 11.17
C VAL A 125 4.91 7.30 10.97
N MET A 126 5.93 6.46 11.02
CA MET A 126 7.29 6.90 10.78
C MET A 126 8.12 5.84 10.06
N ASN A 127 9.04 6.29 9.23
CA ASN A 127 10.05 5.40 8.65
C ASN A 127 11.18 5.12 9.67
N ALA A 128 11.55 6.11 10.49
CA ALA A 128 12.58 6.04 11.53
C ALA A 128 13.93 5.47 11.01
N ASN A 129 14.47 6.05 9.96
CA ASN A 129 15.66 5.59 9.26
C ASN A 129 16.84 6.59 9.40
N PRO A 130 17.56 6.63 10.54
CA PRO A 130 17.30 5.94 11.81
C PRO A 130 16.26 6.64 12.70
N PHE A 131 15.94 6.04 13.86
CA PHE A 131 15.19 6.72 14.91
C PHE A 131 16.04 7.82 15.55
N THR A 132 15.47 9.02 15.67
CA THR A 132 16.17 10.23 16.17
C THR A 132 15.44 10.85 17.35
N LEU A 133 16.10 11.83 18.02
CA LEU A 133 15.46 12.63 19.08
C LEU A 133 14.20 13.37 18.60
N GLY A 134 14.13 13.75 17.31
CA GLY A 134 12.93 14.34 16.72
C GLY A 134 11.75 13.36 16.68
N HIS A 135 11.98 12.09 16.36
CA HIS A 135 10.95 11.06 16.41
C HIS A 135 10.47 10.82 17.83
N ARG A 136 11.43 10.77 18.81
CA ARG A 136 11.10 10.64 20.21
C ARG A 136 10.27 11.82 20.73
N TYR A 137 10.66 13.06 20.37
CA TYR A 137 9.93 14.27 20.74
C TYR A 137 8.48 14.22 20.22
N LEU A 138 8.28 13.80 18.96
CA LEU A 138 6.95 13.63 18.40
C LEU A 138 6.09 12.63 19.19
N ALA A 139 6.68 11.48 19.57
CA ALA A 139 6.00 10.48 20.38
C ALA A 139 5.64 11.01 21.78
N GLN A 140 6.55 11.77 22.43
CA GLN A 140 6.29 12.42 23.72
C GLN A 140 5.16 13.43 23.63
N ARG A 141 5.17 14.29 22.61
CA ARG A 141 4.12 15.29 22.41
C ARG A 141 2.74 14.65 22.14
N ALA A 142 2.70 13.56 21.40
CA ALA A 142 1.46 12.82 21.22
C ALA A 142 0.95 12.19 22.53
N ALA A 143 1.85 11.63 23.34
CA ALA A 143 1.50 11.03 24.63
C ALA A 143 1.00 12.04 25.68
N GLU A 144 1.28 13.34 25.49
CA GLU A 144 0.71 14.40 26.34
C GLU A 144 -0.77 14.68 26.02
N SER A 145 -1.24 14.29 24.83
CA SER A 145 -2.60 14.56 24.31
C SER A 145 -3.47 13.31 24.21
N CYS A 146 -2.90 12.12 24.41
CA CYS A 146 -3.57 10.83 24.25
C CYS A 146 -3.24 9.90 25.43
N ASP A 147 -4.17 9.00 25.75
CA ASP A 147 -3.96 7.95 26.74
C ASP A 147 -3.06 6.82 26.18
N SER A 148 -3.16 6.58 24.88
CA SER A 148 -2.35 5.62 24.15
C SER A 148 -1.90 6.19 22.81
N VAL A 149 -0.62 5.96 22.45
CA VAL A 149 -0.03 6.41 21.19
C VAL A 149 0.47 5.20 20.40
N HIS A 150 -0.18 4.88 19.33
CA HIS A 150 0.20 3.83 18.39
C HIS A 150 1.27 4.35 17.42
N ILE A 151 2.47 3.78 17.49
CA ILE A 151 3.60 4.17 16.65
C ILE A 151 3.81 3.09 15.59
N PHE A 152 3.47 3.40 14.36
CA PHE A 152 3.59 2.48 13.23
C PHE A 152 4.92 2.72 12.49
N VAL A 153 5.79 1.71 12.51
CA VAL A 153 7.05 1.72 11.77
C VAL A 153 6.81 1.12 10.39
N VAL A 154 7.09 1.91 9.35
CA VAL A 154 6.87 1.49 7.95
C VAL A 154 7.80 0.35 7.60
N ARG A 155 7.23 -0.76 7.12
CA ARG A 155 7.99 -1.90 6.62
C ARG A 155 8.42 -1.64 5.18
N GLU A 156 9.60 -1.07 5.03
CA GLU A 156 10.20 -0.77 3.74
C GLU A 156 11.65 -1.29 3.71
N ASP A 157 12.01 -2.02 2.66
CA ASP A 157 13.35 -2.62 2.51
C ASP A 157 14.35 -1.69 1.81
N ALA A 158 13.90 -0.53 1.29
CA ALA A 158 14.76 0.45 0.61
C ALA A 158 15.42 1.47 1.56
N SER A 159 15.40 1.21 2.86
CA SER A 159 15.99 2.07 3.90
C SER A 159 17.46 1.72 4.15
N GLU A 160 18.24 2.67 4.68
CA GLU A 160 19.64 2.46 5.07
C GLU A 160 19.79 1.42 6.19
N PHE A 161 18.83 1.44 7.16
CA PHE A 161 18.73 0.45 8.23
C PHE A 161 17.64 -0.57 7.91
N SER A 162 17.89 -1.84 8.25
CA SER A 162 16.89 -2.90 8.09
C SER A 162 15.60 -2.58 8.86
N PHE A 163 14.47 -3.13 8.43
CA PHE A 163 13.20 -2.93 9.14
C PHE A 163 13.29 -3.38 10.59
N GLU A 164 13.93 -4.51 10.87
CA GLU A 164 14.11 -5.09 12.20
C GLU A 164 14.93 -4.16 13.11
N ASP A 165 15.99 -3.56 12.58
CA ASP A 165 16.81 -2.58 13.33
C ASP A 165 16.02 -1.31 13.63
N ARG A 166 15.28 -0.79 12.64
CA ARG A 166 14.44 0.40 12.83
C ARG A 166 13.35 0.16 13.88
N LEU A 167 12.67 -0.99 13.80
CA LEU A 167 11.65 -1.37 14.77
C LEU A 167 12.23 -1.50 16.19
N ARG A 168 13.43 -2.10 16.31
CA ARG A 168 14.14 -2.20 17.57
C ARG A 168 14.52 -0.82 18.12
N MET A 169 15.10 0.06 17.29
CA MET A 169 15.45 1.43 17.68
C MET A 169 14.24 2.23 18.16
N VAL A 170 13.10 2.11 17.48
CA VAL A 170 11.87 2.78 17.93
C VAL A 170 11.40 2.24 19.27
N ARG A 171 11.32 0.91 19.45
CA ARG A 171 10.91 0.29 20.72
C ARG A 171 11.78 0.73 21.88
N GLU A 172 13.10 0.69 21.72
CA GLU A 172 14.04 1.15 22.75
C GLU A 172 13.92 2.66 23.02
N GLY A 173 13.73 3.44 21.94
CA GLY A 173 13.67 4.89 22.03
C GLY A 173 12.40 5.44 22.67
N VAL A 174 11.31 4.66 22.75
CA VAL A 174 10.02 5.10 23.33
C VAL A 174 9.59 4.27 24.56
N LYS A 175 10.41 3.35 25.03
CA LYS A 175 10.05 2.39 26.11
C LYS A 175 9.62 3.02 27.43
N ASP A 176 10.08 4.23 27.70
CA ASP A 176 9.76 5.02 28.90
C ASP A 176 8.64 6.05 28.65
N ILE A 177 8.10 6.11 27.43
CA ILE A 177 6.95 6.98 27.11
C ILE A 177 5.66 6.22 27.47
N ARG A 178 4.93 6.75 28.45
CA ARG A 178 3.68 6.15 28.91
C ARG A 178 2.65 6.07 27.78
N GLY A 179 2.05 4.90 27.62
CA GLY A 179 1.01 4.67 26.62
C GLY A 179 1.54 4.48 25.18
N ALA A 180 2.86 4.48 24.96
CA ALA A 180 3.43 4.22 23.64
C ALA A 180 3.35 2.72 23.29
N ILE A 181 2.74 2.40 22.15
CA ILE A 181 2.58 1.04 21.63
C ILE A 181 3.18 1.01 20.23
N VAL A 182 4.17 0.14 19.99
CA VAL A 182 4.93 0.11 18.73
C VAL A 182 4.49 -1.06 17.86
N HIS A 183 4.05 -0.75 16.64
CA HIS A 183 3.59 -1.70 15.65
C HIS A 183 4.44 -1.67 14.37
N SER A 184 4.43 -2.79 13.65
CA SER A 184 4.76 -2.79 12.22
C SER A 184 3.54 -2.37 11.42
N THR A 185 3.73 -1.58 10.36
CA THR A 185 2.65 -1.30 9.39
C THR A 185 2.23 -2.55 8.61
N GLY A 186 2.98 -3.64 8.71
CA GLY A 186 2.83 -4.77 7.80
C GLY A 186 3.02 -4.31 6.35
N LEU A 187 2.15 -4.76 5.46
CA LEU A 187 2.13 -4.40 4.04
C LEU A 187 1.11 -3.29 3.71
N TYR A 188 0.39 -2.76 4.73
CA TYR A 188 -0.77 -1.89 4.52
C TYR A 188 -0.46 -0.41 4.42
N MET A 189 0.71 0.01 4.87
CA MET A 189 1.18 1.37 4.72
C MET A 189 2.49 1.34 3.95
N VAL A 190 2.51 2.03 2.84
CA VAL A 190 3.68 2.13 1.98
C VAL A 190 4.29 3.51 2.12
N SER A 191 5.62 3.59 2.04
CA SER A 191 6.28 4.87 2.05
C SER A 191 5.93 5.68 0.80
N ARG A 192 6.15 7.01 0.89
CA ARG A 192 5.97 7.91 -0.25
C ARG A 192 6.79 7.47 -1.47
N ALA A 193 7.95 6.85 -1.27
CA ALA A 193 8.83 6.41 -2.36
C ALA A 193 8.24 5.25 -3.18
N VAL A 194 7.38 4.42 -2.59
CA VAL A 194 6.78 3.26 -3.25
C VAL A 194 5.29 3.40 -3.50
N PHE A 195 4.68 4.54 -3.11
CA PHE A 195 3.27 4.81 -3.38
C PHE A 195 3.01 4.84 -4.90
N PRO A 196 2.02 4.08 -5.39
CA PRO A 196 1.74 4.01 -6.83
C PRO A 196 1.00 5.26 -7.31
N SER A 197 1.75 6.29 -7.73
CA SER A 197 1.20 7.57 -8.21
C SER A 197 0.94 7.62 -9.71
N TYR A 198 1.26 6.57 -10.46
CA TYR A 198 1.23 6.51 -11.94
C TYR A 198 -0.15 6.80 -12.57
N PHE A 199 -1.24 6.72 -11.81
CA PHE A 199 -2.60 7.03 -12.28
C PHE A 199 -3.10 8.41 -11.83
N LEU A 200 -2.31 9.15 -11.04
CA LEU A 200 -2.62 10.52 -10.58
C LEU A 200 -1.98 11.55 -11.52
N LYS A 201 -2.68 12.66 -11.74
CA LYS A 201 -2.25 13.65 -12.73
C LYS A 201 -1.15 14.58 -12.21
N ARG A 202 -1.02 14.75 -10.89
CA ARG A 202 -0.09 15.69 -10.24
C ARG A 202 0.58 15.04 -9.03
N THR A 203 1.85 15.38 -8.79
CA THR A 203 2.63 14.86 -7.65
C THR A 203 2.07 15.31 -6.30
N GLU A 204 1.50 16.53 -6.23
CA GLU A 204 0.84 17.06 -5.03
C GLU A 204 -0.41 16.25 -4.67
N ASP A 205 -1.18 15.81 -5.68
CA ASP A 205 -2.34 14.93 -5.49
C ASP A 205 -1.91 13.58 -4.89
N ALA A 206 -0.74 13.06 -5.26
CA ALA A 206 -0.23 11.79 -4.77
C ALA A 206 0.01 11.81 -3.24
N THR A 207 0.58 12.89 -2.72
CA THR A 207 0.83 13.04 -1.28
C THR A 207 -0.48 13.13 -0.48
N ALA A 208 -1.44 13.92 -0.97
CA ALA A 208 -2.75 14.05 -0.33
C ALA A 208 -3.54 12.73 -0.37
N VAL A 209 -3.51 12.02 -1.51
CA VAL A 209 -4.17 10.72 -1.67
C VAL A 209 -3.55 9.66 -0.77
N GLN A 210 -2.22 9.60 -0.68
CA GLN A 210 -1.52 8.68 0.22
C GLN A 210 -1.89 8.96 1.68
N ALA A 211 -1.83 10.22 2.11
CA ALA A 211 -2.20 10.61 3.48
C ALA A 211 -3.66 10.27 3.80
N ALA A 212 -4.58 10.43 2.84
CA ALA A 212 -5.97 10.05 3.01
C ALA A 212 -6.16 8.52 3.10
N LEU A 213 -5.41 7.72 2.33
CA LEU A 213 -5.43 6.26 2.44
C LEU A 213 -4.90 5.81 3.80
N ASP A 214 -3.77 6.35 4.25
CA ASP A 214 -3.18 6.04 5.55
C ASP A 214 -4.14 6.41 6.69
N ALA A 215 -4.74 7.60 6.65
CA ALA A 215 -5.74 8.02 7.62
C ALA A 215 -6.95 7.07 7.65
N ASN A 216 -7.44 6.62 6.48
CA ASN A 216 -8.56 5.68 6.41
C ASN A 216 -8.17 4.24 6.81
N VAL A 217 -6.90 3.86 6.75
CA VAL A 217 -6.40 2.66 7.43
C VAL A 217 -6.45 2.84 8.94
N PHE A 218 -5.98 3.98 9.46
CA PHE A 218 -6.00 4.28 10.91
C PHE A 218 -7.40 4.34 11.52
N ILE A 219 -8.37 4.94 10.84
CA ILE A 219 -9.75 5.04 11.36
C ILE A 219 -10.37 3.66 11.60
N LYS A 220 -9.86 2.61 10.96
CA LYS A 220 -10.33 1.23 11.12
C LYS A 220 -9.60 0.45 12.23
N ILE A 221 -8.51 1.00 12.74
CA ILE A 221 -7.73 0.45 13.86
C ILE A 221 -8.32 0.88 15.19
#